data_4f6b7a5c3d6ce9cbd07f739cb5aa3189
#
_entry.id   4f6b7a5c3d6ce9cbd07f739cb5aa3189
#
_cell.length_a   1.000
_cell.length_b   1.000
_cell.length_c   1.000
_cell.angle_alpha   90.00
_cell.angle_beta   90.00
_cell.angle_gamma   90.00
#
_symmetry.space_group_name_H-M   'P 1'
#
loop_
_entity.id
_entity.type
_entity.pdbx_description
1 polymer ?
#
loop_
_entity_poly.entity_id
_entity_poly.type
_entity_poly.pdbx_seq_one_letter_code
_entity_poly.pdbx_strand_id
1 'polypeptide(L)'
;MSKPLVIVESPTKVKTISKILGSEYIVKSSVGHIRDLPRNSKSIPSQFDSKKILWGAVKPTGFENIYVIPDDRKKIVSELKEIADKAPEVYLATDDDREGEAIAYHLKEALELQGNPKRIKFNEITEAAVTNAINNPGKLDIGKFKSYEARRTLDRMIGYEISPKVRDLGGAFISTGRVQGPAIRLIVEREEERVKFIKSKYFEIRARCASNNAEFDASLKKVQNLRIATSSDFDDRGNKTSEEKRYFMA
;
A
#
# COMPACT_ATOMS: atom_id res chain seq x y z
N MET A 1 17.60 -37.00 -0.11
CA MET A 1 18.28 -35.77 0.36
C MET A 1 17.22 -34.73 0.68
N SER A 2 17.34 -34.01 1.79
CA SER A 2 16.46 -32.91 2.12
C SER A 2 16.71 -31.75 1.15
N LYS A 3 15.62 -31.08 0.69
CA LYS A 3 15.69 -29.98 -0.28
C LYS A 3 15.66 -28.62 0.43
N PRO A 4 16.33 -27.58 -0.10
CA PRO A 4 16.20 -26.22 0.41
C PRO A 4 14.74 -25.73 0.37
N LEU A 5 14.35 -24.94 1.37
CA LEU A 5 13.02 -24.33 1.48
C LEU A 5 13.05 -22.88 1.02
N VAL A 6 12.15 -22.51 0.12
CA VAL A 6 11.90 -21.13 -0.30
C VAL A 6 10.51 -20.72 0.21
N ILE A 7 10.44 -19.69 1.05
CA ILE A 7 9.19 -19.18 1.59
C ILE A 7 8.84 -17.87 0.92
N VAL A 8 7.73 -17.84 0.21
CA VAL A 8 7.15 -16.66 -0.43
C VAL A 8 5.97 -16.11 0.37
N GLU A 9 5.54 -14.89 0.11
CA GLU A 9 4.45 -14.26 0.86
C GLU A 9 3.05 -14.70 0.41
N SER A 10 2.86 -15.11 -0.87
CA SER A 10 1.53 -15.42 -1.42
C SER A 10 1.48 -16.77 -2.14
N PRO A 11 0.33 -17.49 -2.07
CA PRO A 11 0.14 -18.76 -2.79
C PRO A 11 0.27 -18.64 -4.31
N THR A 12 -0.05 -17.46 -4.87
CA THR A 12 0.07 -17.20 -6.31
C THR A 12 1.53 -17.29 -6.76
N LYS A 13 2.45 -16.71 -5.97
CA LYS A 13 3.90 -16.76 -6.25
C LYS A 13 4.47 -18.17 -6.17
N VAL A 14 3.90 -19.05 -5.30
CA VAL A 14 4.35 -20.44 -5.17
C VAL A 14 4.33 -21.16 -6.51
N LYS A 15 3.22 -21.09 -7.26
CA LYS A 15 3.07 -21.80 -8.52
C LYS A 15 4.14 -21.40 -9.55
N THR A 16 4.37 -20.10 -9.70
CA THR A 16 5.31 -19.55 -10.66
C THR A 16 6.77 -19.87 -10.28
N ILE A 17 7.11 -19.64 -9.01
CA ILE A 17 8.48 -19.87 -8.52
C ILE A 17 8.82 -21.36 -8.48
N SER A 18 7.88 -22.24 -8.09
CA SER A 18 8.08 -23.69 -8.15
C SER A 18 8.34 -24.17 -9.58
N LYS A 19 7.69 -23.56 -10.58
CA LYS A 19 7.92 -23.92 -11.98
C LYS A 19 9.33 -23.52 -12.44
N ILE A 20 9.83 -22.38 -11.99
CA ILE A 20 11.17 -21.88 -12.31
C ILE A 20 12.25 -22.70 -11.60
N LEU A 21 12.11 -22.94 -10.29
CA LEU A 21 13.12 -23.62 -9.48
C LEU A 21 13.09 -25.15 -9.62
N GLY A 22 12.05 -25.69 -10.25
CA GLY A 22 11.94 -27.13 -10.48
C GLY A 22 11.79 -27.95 -9.20
N SER A 23 12.22 -29.20 -9.27
CA SER A 23 12.07 -30.16 -8.17
C SER A 23 13.19 -30.10 -7.12
N GLU A 24 14.18 -29.23 -7.29
CA GLU A 24 15.31 -29.13 -6.37
C GLU A 24 15.00 -28.34 -5.09
N TYR A 25 13.96 -27.52 -5.13
CA TYR A 25 13.52 -26.67 -4.03
C TYR A 25 12.11 -27.02 -3.57
N ILE A 26 11.84 -26.86 -2.27
CA ILE A 26 10.50 -26.85 -1.71
C ILE A 26 10.04 -25.38 -1.66
N VAL A 27 8.98 -25.02 -2.38
CA VAL A 27 8.43 -23.65 -2.35
C VAL A 27 7.12 -23.67 -1.58
N LYS A 28 7.02 -22.83 -0.55
CA LYS A 28 5.83 -22.67 0.31
C LYS A 28 5.47 -21.20 0.47
N SER A 29 4.23 -20.92 0.86
CA SER A 29 3.77 -19.57 1.16
C SER A 29 3.46 -19.40 2.65
N SER A 30 3.81 -18.22 3.18
CA SER A 30 3.37 -17.77 4.50
C SER A 30 1.90 -17.28 4.52
N VAL A 31 1.31 -17.07 3.34
CA VAL A 31 -0.03 -16.46 3.20
C VAL A 31 -0.08 -15.09 3.90
N GLY A 32 0.90 -14.22 3.61
CA GLY A 32 1.07 -12.91 4.21
C GLY A 32 1.73 -12.95 5.58
N HIS A 33 1.34 -12.03 6.45
CA HIS A 33 1.87 -11.95 7.81
C HIS A 33 1.47 -13.15 8.68
N ILE A 34 2.45 -13.75 9.35
CA ILE A 34 2.26 -14.86 10.30
C ILE A 34 2.29 -14.40 11.76
N ARG A 35 2.76 -13.19 12.04
CA ARG A 35 2.70 -12.54 13.36
C ARG A 35 2.05 -11.17 13.20
N ASP A 36 1.28 -10.76 14.18
CA ASP A 36 0.67 -9.44 14.24
C ASP A 36 0.61 -8.96 15.70
N LEU A 37 0.26 -7.69 15.88
CA LEU A 37 -0.02 -7.13 17.20
C LEU A 37 -1.26 -7.80 17.82
N PRO A 38 -1.32 -7.98 19.16
CA PRO A 38 -2.48 -8.53 19.83
C PRO A 38 -3.76 -7.78 19.43
N ARG A 39 -4.82 -8.51 19.07
CA ARG A 39 -6.11 -7.93 18.69
C ARG A 39 -6.89 -7.36 19.87
N ASN A 40 -6.70 -7.97 21.05
CA ASN A 40 -7.37 -7.59 22.29
C ASN A 40 -6.50 -8.00 23.50
N SER A 41 -6.90 -7.61 24.70
CA SER A 41 -6.19 -7.91 25.93
C SER A 41 -6.01 -9.41 26.23
N LYS A 42 -6.95 -10.25 25.78
CA LYS A 42 -6.87 -11.72 25.94
C LYS A 42 -5.80 -12.35 25.05
N SER A 43 -5.43 -11.67 23.97
CA SER A 43 -4.38 -12.13 23.05
C SER A 43 -2.97 -11.72 23.49
N ILE A 44 -2.84 -10.92 24.56
CA ILE A 44 -1.54 -10.55 25.12
C ILE A 44 -0.98 -11.76 25.87
N PRO A 45 0.27 -12.18 25.58
CA PRO A 45 0.89 -13.31 26.29
C PRO A 45 0.93 -13.08 27.80
N SER A 46 0.65 -14.13 28.58
CA SER A 46 0.50 -14.09 30.04
C SER A 46 1.73 -13.58 30.81
N GLN A 47 2.89 -13.61 30.19
CA GLN A 47 4.13 -13.03 30.73
C GLN A 47 4.12 -11.50 30.81
N PHE A 48 3.16 -10.83 30.16
CA PHE A 48 2.99 -9.39 30.20
C PHE A 48 1.75 -9.01 31.01
N ASP A 49 1.89 -8.05 31.91
CA ASP A 49 0.75 -7.44 32.59
C ASP A 49 -0.03 -6.59 31.57
N SER A 50 -1.17 -7.08 31.13
CA SER A 50 -1.99 -6.44 30.10
C SER A 50 -2.43 -5.02 30.46
N LYS A 51 -2.51 -4.68 31.78
CA LYS A 51 -2.85 -3.34 32.27
C LYS A 51 -1.73 -2.32 32.05
N LYS A 52 -0.50 -2.78 31.94
CA LYS A 52 0.69 -1.93 31.71
C LYS A 52 1.08 -1.83 30.25
N ILE A 53 0.44 -2.58 29.36
CA ILE A 53 0.74 -2.53 27.92
C ILE A 53 0.03 -1.36 27.27
N LEU A 54 0.81 -0.49 26.63
CA LEU A 54 0.29 0.67 25.90
C LEU A 54 -0.46 0.22 24.66
N TRP A 55 -1.63 0.80 24.43
CA TRP A 55 -2.48 0.54 23.25
C TRP A 55 -2.71 -0.96 22.96
N GLY A 56 -2.63 -1.80 24.02
CA GLY A 56 -2.84 -3.23 23.95
C GLY A 56 -1.78 -4.01 23.14
N ALA A 57 -0.65 -3.41 22.81
CA ALA A 57 0.34 -4.07 21.96
C ALA A 57 1.79 -3.57 22.14
N VAL A 58 2.04 -2.49 22.89
CA VAL A 58 3.36 -1.85 22.97
C VAL A 58 3.85 -1.83 24.40
N LYS A 59 5.10 -2.26 24.62
CA LYS A 59 5.74 -2.18 25.94
C LYS A 59 5.98 -0.71 26.32
N PRO A 60 5.73 -0.30 27.58
CA PRO A 60 5.94 1.08 28.01
C PRO A 60 7.43 1.49 27.99
N THR A 61 8.33 0.52 28.17
CA THR A 61 9.77 0.74 28.09
C THR A 61 10.28 0.39 26.70
N GLY A 62 10.94 1.33 26.04
CA GLY A 62 11.52 1.13 24.71
C GLY A 62 10.53 1.13 23.54
N PHE A 63 9.24 1.27 23.81
CA PHE A 63 8.17 1.25 22.78
C PHE A 63 8.22 0.05 21.83
N GLU A 64 8.67 -1.11 22.34
CA GLU A 64 8.73 -2.34 21.57
C GLU A 64 7.35 -2.95 21.37
N ASN A 65 7.06 -3.39 20.16
CA ASN A 65 5.82 -4.08 19.84
C ASN A 65 5.81 -5.51 20.42
N ILE A 66 4.67 -5.91 20.95
CA ILE A 66 4.41 -7.31 21.29
C ILE A 66 3.77 -7.96 20.07
N TYR A 67 4.43 -8.98 19.53
CA TYR A 67 3.90 -9.76 18.42
C TYR A 67 3.41 -11.11 18.88
N VAL A 68 2.29 -11.54 18.33
CA VAL A 68 1.67 -12.85 18.57
C VAL A 68 1.40 -13.54 17.23
N ILE A 69 1.36 -14.86 17.25
CA ILE A 69 0.90 -15.66 16.12
C ILE A 69 -0.62 -15.79 16.26
N PRO A 70 -1.44 -15.21 15.36
CA PRO A 70 -2.88 -15.38 15.39
C PRO A 70 -3.29 -16.85 15.26
N ASP A 71 -4.43 -17.23 15.83
CA ASP A 71 -4.86 -18.64 15.85
C ASP A 71 -5.03 -19.22 14.44
N ASP A 72 -5.53 -18.41 13.52
CA ASP A 72 -5.69 -18.73 12.09
C ASP A 72 -4.35 -18.95 11.36
N ARG A 73 -3.23 -18.56 11.95
CA ARG A 73 -1.87 -18.70 11.39
C ARG A 73 -1.06 -19.83 12.02
N LYS A 74 -1.46 -20.34 13.18
CA LYS A 74 -0.71 -21.38 13.91
C LYS A 74 -0.44 -22.62 13.07
N LYS A 75 -1.43 -23.08 12.29
CA LYS A 75 -1.29 -24.25 11.42
C LYS A 75 -0.22 -24.04 10.36
N ILE A 76 -0.26 -22.88 9.66
CA ILE A 76 0.72 -22.53 8.62
C ILE A 76 2.13 -22.45 9.21
N VAL A 77 2.27 -21.82 10.38
CA VAL A 77 3.56 -21.70 11.07
C VAL A 77 4.10 -23.08 11.46
N SER A 78 3.25 -23.97 12.00
CA SER A 78 3.65 -25.34 12.35
C SER A 78 4.11 -26.13 11.12
N GLU A 79 3.37 -26.08 10.01
CA GLU A 79 3.74 -26.75 8.76
C GLU A 79 5.06 -26.22 8.19
N LEU A 80 5.24 -24.90 8.19
CA LEU A 80 6.48 -24.28 7.72
C LEU A 80 7.66 -24.62 8.61
N LYS A 81 7.47 -24.67 9.94
CA LYS A 81 8.53 -25.04 10.89
C LYS A 81 8.99 -26.46 10.69
N GLU A 82 8.06 -27.41 10.55
CA GLU A 82 8.42 -28.81 10.27
C GLU A 82 9.28 -28.98 9.02
N ILE A 83 9.01 -28.21 7.96
CA ILE A 83 9.77 -28.25 6.72
C ILE A 83 11.11 -27.55 6.90
N ALA A 84 11.12 -26.39 7.56
CA ALA A 84 12.32 -25.60 7.81
C ALA A 84 13.35 -26.38 8.66
N ASP A 85 12.89 -27.09 9.70
CA ASP A 85 13.76 -27.92 10.57
C ASP A 85 14.47 -29.06 9.81
N LYS A 86 13.86 -29.52 8.70
CA LYS A 86 14.43 -30.60 7.85
C LYS A 86 15.20 -30.06 6.64
N ALA A 87 15.05 -28.77 6.32
CA ALA A 87 15.68 -28.16 5.16
C ALA A 87 17.15 -27.81 5.44
N PRO A 88 18.08 -28.10 4.51
CA PRO A 88 19.49 -27.72 4.67
C PRO A 88 19.66 -26.19 4.67
N GLU A 89 18.79 -25.47 3.98
CA GLU A 89 18.82 -24.03 3.86
C GLU A 89 17.39 -23.46 3.72
N VAL A 90 17.18 -22.26 4.27
CA VAL A 90 15.90 -21.54 4.17
C VAL A 90 16.11 -20.19 3.49
N TYR A 91 15.36 -19.95 2.44
CA TYR A 91 15.33 -18.72 1.69
C TYR A 91 14.01 -17.96 1.96
N LEU A 92 14.11 -16.70 2.34
CA LEU A 92 12.97 -15.81 2.55
C LEU A 92 12.79 -14.92 1.32
N ALA A 93 11.76 -15.22 0.54
CA ALA A 93 11.50 -14.67 -0.79
C ALA A 93 10.25 -13.78 -0.80
N THR A 94 10.23 -12.76 0.04
CA THR A 94 9.16 -11.76 0.12
C THR A 94 9.54 -10.50 -0.67
N ASP A 95 8.57 -9.61 -0.94
CA ASP A 95 8.78 -8.41 -1.74
C ASP A 95 9.88 -7.49 -1.19
N ASP A 96 10.50 -6.68 -2.05
CA ASP A 96 11.55 -5.74 -1.64
C ASP A 96 10.97 -4.41 -1.16
N ASP A 97 10.03 -4.48 -0.23
CA ASP A 97 9.48 -3.34 0.47
C ASP A 97 9.55 -3.53 2.00
N ARG A 98 9.05 -2.54 2.74
CA ARG A 98 9.04 -2.59 4.21
C ARG A 98 8.14 -3.69 4.76
N GLU A 99 7.05 -4.01 4.06
CA GLU A 99 6.08 -5.04 4.46
C GLU A 99 6.63 -6.44 4.21
N GLY A 100 7.23 -6.67 3.04
CA GLY A 100 7.92 -7.92 2.72
C GLY A 100 9.11 -8.19 3.66
N GLU A 101 9.86 -7.15 4.03
CA GLU A 101 10.95 -7.29 5.00
C GLU A 101 10.44 -7.65 6.40
N ALA A 102 9.28 -7.09 6.80
CA ALA A 102 8.64 -7.46 8.07
C ALA A 102 8.12 -8.90 8.06
N ILE A 103 7.53 -9.37 6.95
CA ILE A 103 7.11 -10.76 6.80
C ILE A 103 8.33 -11.68 6.94
N ALA A 104 9.43 -11.36 6.26
CA ALA A 104 10.67 -12.14 6.33
C ALA A 104 11.25 -12.18 7.75
N TYR A 105 11.28 -11.04 8.45
CA TYR A 105 11.72 -10.98 9.84
C TYR A 105 10.81 -11.79 10.76
N HIS A 106 9.49 -11.67 10.61
CA HIS A 106 8.53 -12.44 11.40
C HIS A 106 8.62 -13.94 11.13
N LEU A 107 8.93 -14.36 9.89
CA LEU A 107 9.22 -15.76 9.57
C LEU A 107 10.47 -16.25 10.29
N LYS A 108 11.55 -15.47 10.27
CA LYS A 108 12.76 -15.82 11.03
C LYS A 108 12.47 -16.10 12.50
N GLU A 109 11.74 -15.17 13.15
CA GLU A 109 11.40 -15.28 14.57
C GLU A 109 10.42 -16.44 14.87
N ALA A 110 9.35 -16.58 14.07
CA ALA A 110 8.32 -17.59 14.32
C ALA A 110 8.76 -19.01 14.02
N LEU A 111 9.66 -19.20 13.06
CA LEU A 111 10.25 -20.49 12.71
C LEU A 111 11.55 -20.76 13.49
N GLU A 112 11.99 -19.83 14.35
CA GLU A 112 13.22 -19.92 15.14
C GLU A 112 14.47 -20.21 14.28
N LEU A 113 14.54 -19.59 13.10
CA LEU A 113 15.63 -19.80 12.16
C LEU A 113 16.95 -19.29 12.76
N GLN A 114 17.90 -20.16 12.89
CA GLN A 114 19.20 -19.83 13.47
C GLN A 114 20.03 -18.96 12.50
N GLY A 115 20.85 -18.10 13.06
CA GLY A 115 21.75 -17.26 12.28
C GLY A 115 21.01 -16.19 11.44
N ASN A 116 21.48 -16.02 10.22
CA ASN A 116 20.91 -15.05 9.28
C ASN A 116 20.36 -15.79 8.04
N PRO A 117 19.04 -16.05 7.97
CA PRO A 117 18.44 -16.77 6.85
C PRO A 117 18.70 -16.03 5.54
N LYS A 118 18.80 -16.78 4.46
CA LYS A 118 19.07 -16.23 3.12
C LYS A 118 17.87 -15.40 2.65
N ARG A 119 18.07 -14.09 2.49
CA ARG A 119 17.06 -13.16 2.00
C ARG A 119 17.21 -13.01 0.50
N ILE A 120 16.19 -13.39 -0.29
CA ILE A 120 16.17 -13.18 -1.72
C ILE A 120 15.10 -12.17 -2.12
N LYS A 121 15.46 -11.31 -3.05
CA LYS A 121 14.64 -10.19 -3.53
C LYS A 121 14.64 -10.20 -5.05
N PHE A 122 13.46 -10.00 -5.62
CA PHE A 122 13.30 -9.82 -7.06
C PHE A 122 12.13 -8.87 -7.32
N ASN A 123 12.32 -7.98 -8.27
CA ASN A 123 11.29 -6.99 -8.66
C ASN A 123 10.29 -7.57 -9.67
N GLU A 124 10.66 -8.67 -10.31
CA GLU A 124 9.83 -9.41 -11.28
C GLU A 124 10.04 -10.92 -11.12
N ILE A 125 9.02 -11.70 -11.45
CA ILE A 125 9.09 -13.16 -11.35
C ILE A 125 9.42 -13.74 -12.74
N THR A 126 10.65 -13.48 -13.20
CA THR A 126 11.23 -14.10 -14.39
C THR A 126 12.24 -15.18 -13.99
N GLU A 127 12.51 -16.12 -14.88
CA GLU A 127 13.49 -17.20 -14.63
C GLU A 127 14.87 -16.62 -14.30
N ALA A 128 15.32 -15.63 -15.07
CA ALA A 128 16.61 -14.98 -14.86
C ALA A 128 16.67 -14.26 -13.50
N ALA A 129 15.63 -13.51 -13.10
CA ALA A 129 15.60 -12.78 -11.85
C ALA A 129 15.58 -13.71 -10.64
N VAL A 130 14.75 -14.77 -10.67
CA VAL A 130 14.65 -15.75 -9.57
C VAL A 130 15.94 -16.54 -9.43
N THR A 131 16.52 -17.02 -10.52
CA THR A 131 17.80 -17.76 -10.51
C THR A 131 18.94 -16.88 -9.99
N ASN A 132 19.04 -15.64 -10.45
CA ASN A 132 20.04 -14.71 -9.95
C ASN A 132 19.88 -14.43 -8.45
N ALA A 133 18.65 -14.25 -7.97
CA ALA A 133 18.37 -13.99 -6.56
C ALA A 133 18.73 -15.19 -5.65
N ILE A 134 18.46 -16.42 -6.10
CA ILE A 134 18.86 -17.65 -5.39
C ILE A 134 20.40 -17.77 -5.29
N ASN A 135 21.10 -17.45 -6.38
CA ASN A 135 22.56 -17.54 -6.43
C ASN A 135 23.26 -16.41 -5.66
N ASN A 136 22.59 -15.29 -5.45
CA ASN A 136 23.13 -14.10 -4.77
C ASN A 136 22.21 -13.65 -3.62
N PRO A 137 22.01 -14.48 -2.58
CA PRO A 137 21.14 -14.13 -1.48
C PRO A 137 21.76 -13.02 -0.62
N GLY A 138 20.93 -12.09 -0.21
CA GLY A 138 21.28 -11.03 0.73
C GLY A 138 20.97 -11.41 2.19
N LYS A 139 20.95 -10.38 3.03
CA LYS A 139 20.61 -10.45 4.45
C LYS A 139 19.31 -9.68 4.71
N LEU A 140 18.67 -9.96 5.84
CA LEU A 140 17.54 -9.17 6.33
C LEU A 140 17.95 -7.72 6.60
N ASP A 141 17.15 -6.78 6.15
CA ASP A 141 17.32 -5.35 6.38
C ASP A 141 16.57 -4.91 7.64
N ILE A 142 17.30 -4.88 8.75
CA ILE A 142 16.73 -4.47 10.04
C ILE A 142 16.24 -3.02 10.01
N GLY A 143 16.83 -2.14 9.21
CA GLY A 143 16.38 -0.76 9.04
C GLY A 143 14.99 -0.68 8.43
N LYS A 144 14.74 -1.44 7.35
CA LYS A 144 13.41 -1.56 6.74
C LYS A 144 12.39 -2.15 7.72
N PHE A 145 12.77 -3.20 8.46
CA PHE A 145 11.92 -3.80 9.48
C PHE A 145 11.55 -2.78 10.58
N LYS A 146 12.54 -2.06 11.13
CA LYS A 146 12.29 -1.01 12.14
C LYS A 146 11.39 0.12 11.62
N SER A 147 11.51 0.48 10.35
CA SER A 147 10.61 1.45 9.70
C SER A 147 9.16 0.94 9.63
N TYR A 148 8.97 -0.36 9.35
CA TYR A 148 7.65 -1.00 9.42
C TYR A 148 7.11 -1.00 10.85
N GLU A 149 7.92 -1.40 11.84
CA GLU A 149 7.52 -1.40 13.25
C GLU A 149 7.07 -0.01 13.72
N ALA A 150 7.84 1.03 13.42
CA ALA A 150 7.51 2.39 13.79
C ALA A 150 6.14 2.82 13.21
N ARG A 151 5.89 2.50 11.93
CA ARG A 151 4.60 2.75 11.31
C ARG A 151 3.48 1.97 12.02
N ARG A 152 3.69 0.70 12.32
CA ARG A 152 2.71 -0.16 12.98
C ARG A 152 2.35 0.34 14.38
N THR A 153 3.37 0.77 15.15
CA THR A 153 3.20 1.39 16.47
C THR A 153 2.40 2.68 16.35
N LEU A 154 2.75 3.56 15.42
CA LEU A 154 2.07 4.84 15.22
C LEU A 154 0.60 4.64 14.83
N ASP A 155 0.31 3.73 13.91
CA ASP A 155 -1.06 3.42 13.50
C ASP A 155 -1.89 2.88 14.67
N ARG A 156 -1.30 2.05 15.53
CA ARG A 156 -1.92 1.53 16.75
C ARG A 156 -2.20 2.66 17.77
N MET A 157 -1.22 3.49 18.02
CA MET A 157 -1.32 4.63 18.94
C MET A 157 -2.44 5.58 18.51
N ILE A 158 -2.43 6.02 17.26
CA ILE A 158 -3.46 6.93 16.73
C ILE A 158 -4.85 6.31 16.83
N GLY A 159 -4.99 5.04 16.43
CA GLY A 159 -6.26 4.33 16.50
C GLY A 159 -6.82 4.25 17.93
N TYR A 160 -5.99 4.01 18.92
CA TYR A 160 -6.39 3.87 20.32
C TYR A 160 -6.63 5.21 21.02
N GLU A 161 -5.85 6.23 20.70
CA GLU A 161 -5.94 7.54 21.37
C GLU A 161 -7.03 8.43 20.76
N ILE A 162 -7.20 8.39 19.43
CA ILE A 162 -8.06 9.34 18.73
C ILE A 162 -9.45 8.76 18.46
N SER A 163 -9.57 7.46 18.14
CA SER A 163 -10.89 6.86 17.84
C SER A 163 -11.92 7.00 18.99
N PRO A 164 -11.57 6.85 20.27
CA PRO A 164 -12.51 7.13 21.35
C PRO A 164 -13.04 8.57 21.34
N LYS A 165 -12.15 9.55 21.17
CA LYS A 165 -12.50 10.97 21.13
C LYS A 165 -13.43 11.32 19.97
N VAL A 166 -13.22 10.70 18.80
CA VAL A 166 -14.10 10.90 17.63
C VAL A 166 -15.46 10.27 17.86
N ARG A 167 -15.53 9.13 18.54
CA ARG A 167 -16.80 8.49 18.91
C ARG A 167 -17.65 9.37 19.84
N ASP A 168 -17.02 10.05 20.78
CA ASP A 168 -17.70 10.98 21.68
C ASP A 168 -18.33 12.18 20.94
N LEU A 169 -17.80 12.53 19.74
CA LEU A 169 -18.32 13.62 18.91
C LEU A 169 -19.41 13.18 17.92
N GLY A 170 -19.45 11.94 17.48
CA GLY A 170 -20.26 11.58 16.33
C GLY A 170 -20.97 10.22 16.34
N GLY A 171 -20.82 9.38 17.37
CA GLY A 171 -21.53 8.11 17.48
C GLY A 171 -20.69 6.84 17.55
N ALA A 172 -21.31 5.74 17.96
CA ALA A 172 -20.68 4.52 18.47
C ALA A 172 -19.78 3.75 17.50
N PHE A 173 -19.93 3.94 16.20
CA PHE A 173 -19.20 3.13 15.18
C PHE A 173 -18.12 3.91 14.43
N ILE A 174 -17.82 5.13 14.82
CA ILE A 174 -16.81 5.95 14.16
C ILE A 174 -15.43 5.57 14.67
N SER A 175 -14.52 5.29 13.74
CA SER A 175 -13.09 5.11 14.01
C SER A 175 -12.28 6.03 13.12
N THR A 176 -11.08 6.38 13.56
CA THR A 176 -10.13 7.16 12.77
C THR A 176 -8.77 6.47 12.75
N GLY A 177 -8.02 6.76 11.72
CA GLY A 177 -6.65 6.28 11.55
C GLY A 177 -5.83 7.29 10.76
N ARG A 178 -4.51 7.15 10.84
CA ARG A 178 -3.54 8.05 10.22
C ARG A 178 -3.74 8.23 8.71
N VAL A 179 -4.21 7.21 8.01
CA VAL A 179 -4.46 7.25 6.55
C VAL A 179 -5.92 7.63 6.24
N GLN A 180 -6.87 7.20 7.08
CA GLN A 180 -8.30 7.44 6.85
C GLN A 180 -8.66 8.93 6.85
N GLY A 181 -8.17 9.69 7.82
CA GLY A 181 -8.45 11.12 7.92
C GLY A 181 -8.01 11.92 6.68
N PRO A 182 -6.75 11.86 6.26
CA PRO A 182 -6.29 12.51 5.04
C PRO A 182 -7.03 12.04 3.78
N ALA A 183 -7.33 10.73 3.65
CA ALA A 183 -8.05 10.20 2.49
C ALA A 183 -9.49 10.77 2.41
N ILE A 184 -10.21 10.80 3.52
CA ILE A 184 -11.56 11.40 3.58
C ILE A 184 -11.49 12.89 3.27
N ARG A 185 -10.50 13.60 3.82
CA ARG A 185 -10.31 15.03 3.55
C ARG A 185 -10.15 15.31 2.05
N LEU A 186 -9.30 14.57 1.35
CA LEU A 186 -9.11 14.71 -0.11
C LEU A 186 -10.42 14.50 -0.88
N ILE A 187 -11.22 13.50 -0.47
CA ILE A 187 -12.53 13.23 -1.08
C ILE A 187 -13.50 14.39 -0.85
N VAL A 188 -13.56 14.90 0.39
CA VAL A 188 -14.42 16.04 0.76
C VAL A 188 -14.03 17.31 0.01
N GLU A 189 -12.73 17.64 -0.02
CA GLU A 189 -12.22 18.79 -0.76
C GLU A 189 -12.59 18.70 -2.24
N ARG A 190 -12.45 17.51 -2.84
CA ARG A 190 -12.83 17.30 -4.26
C ARG A 190 -14.33 17.40 -4.47
N GLU A 191 -15.15 16.90 -3.55
CA GLU A 191 -16.60 17.02 -3.63
C GLU A 191 -17.06 18.47 -3.45
N GLU A 192 -16.43 19.23 -2.57
CA GLU A 192 -16.70 20.68 -2.47
C GLU A 192 -16.37 21.44 -3.75
N GLU A 193 -15.26 21.11 -4.40
CA GLU A 193 -14.93 21.67 -5.72
C GLU A 193 -16.00 21.33 -6.75
N ARG A 194 -16.46 20.07 -6.76
CA ARG A 194 -17.52 19.61 -7.66
C ARG A 194 -18.84 20.35 -7.43
N VAL A 195 -19.22 20.57 -6.17
CA VAL A 195 -20.45 21.30 -5.81
C VAL A 195 -20.35 22.79 -6.19
N LYS A 196 -19.16 23.38 -6.02
CA LYS A 196 -18.90 24.78 -6.38
C LYS A 196 -18.70 24.99 -7.88
N PHE A 197 -18.60 23.93 -8.68
CA PHE A 197 -18.38 24.02 -10.11
C PHE A 197 -19.59 24.62 -10.84
N ILE A 198 -19.36 25.68 -11.58
CA ILE A 198 -20.36 26.35 -12.42
C ILE A 198 -20.13 25.92 -13.86
N LYS A 199 -21.14 25.25 -14.44
CA LYS A 199 -21.06 24.82 -15.84
C LYS A 199 -21.09 26.01 -16.78
N SER A 200 -19.97 26.33 -17.42
CA SER A 200 -19.86 27.36 -18.47
C SER A 200 -20.10 26.75 -19.84
N LYS A 201 -20.73 27.50 -20.71
CA LYS A 201 -20.97 27.12 -22.09
C LYS A 201 -20.30 28.14 -23.01
N TYR A 202 -19.65 27.68 -24.05
CA TYR A 202 -19.10 28.48 -25.11
C TYR A 202 -19.25 27.73 -26.45
N PHE A 203 -19.19 28.44 -27.54
CA PHE A 203 -19.35 27.87 -28.88
C PHE A 203 -18.11 28.14 -29.71
N GLU A 204 -17.64 27.13 -30.41
CA GLU A 204 -16.68 27.27 -31.50
C GLU A 204 -17.44 27.17 -32.82
N ILE A 205 -17.28 28.17 -33.66
CA ILE A 205 -17.87 28.19 -35.00
C ILE A 205 -16.74 27.97 -36.01
N ARG A 206 -16.86 26.90 -36.77
CA ARG A 206 -15.94 26.55 -37.86
C ARG A 206 -16.72 26.50 -39.16
N ALA A 207 -16.15 27.09 -40.20
CA ALA A 207 -16.70 27.06 -41.56
C ALA A 207 -15.73 26.35 -42.49
N ARG A 208 -16.23 25.45 -43.32
CA ARG A 208 -15.48 24.94 -44.46
C ARG A 208 -15.73 25.86 -45.65
N CYS A 209 -14.68 26.48 -46.11
CA CYS A 209 -14.71 27.45 -47.20
C CYS A 209 -14.06 26.82 -48.45
N ALA A 210 -14.56 27.21 -49.63
CA ALA A 210 -13.97 26.80 -50.90
C ALA A 210 -13.69 28.05 -51.77
N SER A 211 -12.51 28.12 -52.35
CA SER A 211 -12.10 29.16 -53.28
C SER A 211 -11.13 28.58 -54.31
N ASN A 212 -11.39 28.82 -55.61
CA ASN A 212 -10.49 28.41 -56.71
C ASN A 212 -10.01 26.97 -56.66
N ASN A 213 -10.91 26.00 -56.46
CA ASN A 213 -10.64 24.55 -56.30
C ASN A 213 -9.83 24.17 -55.04
N ALA A 214 -9.64 25.05 -54.08
CA ALA A 214 -9.07 24.72 -52.79
C ALA A 214 -10.11 24.83 -51.67
N GLU A 215 -10.17 23.83 -50.81
CA GLU A 215 -10.97 23.85 -49.58
C GLU A 215 -10.08 24.20 -48.40
N PHE A 216 -10.60 25.01 -47.47
CA PHE A 216 -9.90 25.31 -46.21
C PHE A 216 -10.90 25.50 -45.07
N ASP A 217 -10.46 25.19 -43.87
CA ASP A 217 -11.25 25.39 -42.65
C ASP A 217 -10.93 26.73 -42.01
N ALA A 218 -11.96 27.53 -41.74
CA ALA A 218 -11.88 28.81 -41.05
C ALA A 218 -12.54 28.70 -39.66
N SER A 219 -11.94 29.32 -38.66
CA SER A 219 -12.53 29.43 -37.31
C SER A 219 -12.88 30.88 -37.01
N LEU A 220 -14.09 31.11 -36.54
CA LEU A 220 -14.53 32.43 -36.11
C LEU A 220 -13.75 32.85 -34.85
N LYS A 221 -13.04 33.97 -34.90
CA LYS A 221 -12.21 34.48 -33.78
C LYS A 221 -12.84 35.67 -33.06
N LYS A 222 -13.59 36.50 -33.78
CA LYS A 222 -14.18 37.73 -33.22
C LYS A 222 -15.55 37.98 -33.83
N VAL A 223 -16.45 38.57 -33.04
CA VAL A 223 -17.72 39.14 -33.45
C VAL A 223 -17.79 40.56 -32.91
N GLN A 224 -18.07 41.55 -33.74
CA GLN A 224 -18.14 42.97 -33.34
C GLN A 224 -16.91 43.44 -32.52
N ASN A 225 -15.71 43.07 -32.97
CA ASN A 225 -14.43 43.30 -32.27
C ASN A 225 -14.23 42.61 -30.93
N LEU A 226 -15.19 41.83 -30.44
CA LEU A 226 -15.06 41.01 -29.24
C LEU A 226 -14.54 39.62 -29.62
N ARG A 227 -13.53 39.17 -28.91
CA ARG A 227 -12.99 37.79 -29.04
C ARG A 227 -14.04 36.76 -28.56
N ILE A 228 -14.15 35.66 -29.25
CA ILE A 228 -14.98 34.54 -28.79
C ILE A 228 -14.30 33.86 -27.57
N ALA A 229 -15.11 33.49 -26.58
CA ALA A 229 -14.63 32.76 -25.43
C ALA A 229 -14.12 31.36 -25.81
N THR A 230 -13.08 30.90 -25.11
CA THR A 230 -12.48 29.58 -25.27
C THR A 230 -12.38 28.92 -23.91
N SER A 231 -12.02 27.61 -23.85
CA SER A 231 -11.83 26.89 -22.60
C SER A 231 -10.82 27.56 -21.64
N SER A 232 -9.80 28.23 -22.20
CA SER A 232 -8.78 28.94 -21.40
C SER A 232 -9.27 30.19 -20.69
N ASP A 233 -10.48 30.63 -20.95
CA ASP A 233 -11.10 31.78 -20.31
C ASP A 233 -11.88 31.47 -19.05
N PHE A 234 -11.91 30.18 -18.69
CA PHE A 234 -12.56 29.68 -17.50
C PHE A 234 -11.54 28.91 -16.64
N ASP A 235 -11.68 29.02 -15.32
CA ASP A 235 -10.92 28.25 -14.36
C ASP A 235 -11.52 26.84 -14.20
N ASP A 236 -10.86 26.00 -13.38
CA ASP A 236 -11.32 24.63 -13.07
C ASP A 236 -12.67 24.58 -12.34
N ARG A 237 -13.15 25.73 -11.87
CA ARG A 237 -14.47 25.89 -11.24
C ARG A 237 -15.55 26.40 -12.20
N GLY A 238 -15.18 26.69 -13.45
CA GLY A 238 -16.07 27.24 -14.45
C GLY A 238 -16.28 28.76 -14.33
N ASN A 239 -15.54 29.45 -13.46
CA ASN A 239 -15.58 30.90 -13.38
C ASN A 239 -14.69 31.53 -14.47
N LYS A 240 -15.03 32.76 -14.90
CA LYS A 240 -14.16 33.51 -15.80
C LYS A 240 -12.83 33.79 -15.11
N THR A 241 -11.71 33.57 -15.81
CA THR A 241 -10.36 33.87 -15.31
C THR A 241 -10.07 35.35 -15.17
N SER A 242 -10.87 36.23 -15.83
CA SER A 242 -10.76 37.67 -15.73
C SER A 242 -12.11 38.35 -15.99
N GLU A 243 -12.58 39.16 -15.06
CA GLU A 243 -13.81 39.95 -15.21
C GLU A 243 -13.65 41.08 -16.24
N GLU A 244 -12.44 41.55 -16.48
CA GLU A 244 -12.15 42.67 -17.42
C GLU A 244 -12.21 42.23 -18.90
N LYS A 245 -12.05 40.94 -19.18
CA LYS A 245 -12.11 40.43 -20.54
C LYS A 245 -13.56 40.27 -20.99
N ARG A 246 -13.96 41.04 -21.94
CA ARG A 246 -15.27 40.91 -22.61
C ARG A 246 -15.17 39.85 -23.70
N TYR A 247 -16.03 38.86 -23.62
CA TYR A 247 -16.17 37.83 -24.64
C TYR A 247 -17.55 37.91 -25.26
N PHE A 248 -17.65 37.57 -26.54
CA PHE A 248 -18.93 37.23 -27.11
C PHE A 248 -19.33 35.84 -26.62
N MET A 249 -20.37 35.78 -25.84
CA MET A 249 -21.02 34.52 -25.40
C MET A 249 -22.38 34.48 -26.09
N ALA A 250 -22.62 33.40 -26.87
CA ALA A 250 -23.92 33.17 -27.51
C ALA A 250 -24.91 32.58 -26.51
#